data_653c72652b8b2f8d55ddb77f87ee4bbf
#
_entry.id   653c72652b8b2f8d55ddb77f87ee4bbf
#
_cell.length_a   1.000
_cell.length_b   1.000
_cell.length_c   1.000
_cell.angle_alpha   90.00
_cell.angle_beta   90.00
_cell.angle_gamma   90.00
#
_symmetry.space_group_name_H-M   'P 1'
#
loop_
_entity.id
_entity.type
_entity.pdbx_description
1 polymer ?
#
loop_
_entity_poly.entity_id
_entity_poly.type
_entity_poly.pdbx_seq_one_letter_code
_entity_poly.pdbx_strand_id
1 'polypeptide(L)'
;LQNITTNTTIVKQTAQKLGFDFCGISKAEFLEDEAPRLEAWLKKGNHGEMRYMENHFDKRLDPSKLVPDAKSVVSLLYNYYPEKDLAEEHPDHLKLAKYAYGEDYHFVIKDRLKTFMSILKEEIGDVEGRVFVDSAPVMERQWAAKSGLGWLGKNTLLINKGQGSYFFLAELIIDLELEPDGPIKDYCGSCTRCIDACPTDAITPYEVDANKCISYLTIELKDQIPDTFQGKMDNWVFGCDICQEVCPWNRFSKPHSEPTFHPKNELLELFNNNWQDLTEEVFRSVFKGSAVKRTKLEGLKRNIKMAKK
;
A
#
# COMPACT_ATOMS: atom_id res chain seq x y z
N LEU A 1 -16.16 5.95 -32.79
CA LEU A 1 -14.97 6.19 -31.95
C LEU A 1 -15.32 7.33 -31.00
N GLN A 2 -15.46 7.02 -29.70
CA GLN A 2 -15.61 8.04 -28.69
C GLN A 2 -14.32 8.88 -28.61
N ASN A 3 -14.45 10.16 -28.32
CA ASN A 3 -13.31 11.08 -28.19
C ASN A 3 -12.54 10.73 -26.89
N ILE A 4 -11.20 10.93 -26.89
CA ILE A 4 -10.30 10.72 -25.74
C ILE A 4 -10.84 11.42 -24.49
N THR A 5 -11.32 12.66 -24.59
CA THR A 5 -11.92 13.42 -23.49
C THR A 5 -13.16 12.73 -22.90
N THR A 6 -14.03 12.17 -23.76
CA THR A 6 -15.22 11.43 -23.32
C THR A 6 -14.82 10.16 -22.56
N ASN A 7 -13.90 9.38 -23.13
CA ASN A 7 -13.39 8.16 -22.49
C ASN A 7 -12.74 8.46 -21.14
N THR A 8 -11.92 9.52 -21.08
CA THR A 8 -11.30 9.98 -19.82
C THR A 8 -12.35 10.34 -18.76
N THR A 9 -13.43 11.01 -19.19
CA THR A 9 -14.56 11.36 -18.30
C THR A 9 -15.27 10.12 -17.78
N ILE A 10 -15.56 9.14 -18.64
CA ILE A 10 -16.18 7.87 -18.26
C ILE A 10 -15.30 7.15 -17.22
N VAL A 11 -13.99 7.03 -17.46
CA VAL A 11 -13.05 6.39 -16.55
C VAL A 11 -13.09 7.06 -15.17
N LYS A 12 -12.96 8.39 -15.09
CA LYS A 12 -12.96 9.13 -13.83
C LYS A 12 -14.30 9.03 -13.09
N GLN A 13 -15.42 9.08 -13.80
CA GLN A 13 -16.76 8.93 -13.22
C GLN A 13 -16.98 7.50 -12.71
N THR A 14 -16.50 6.49 -13.43
CA THR A 14 -16.59 5.08 -13.02
C THR A 14 -15.78 4.85 -11.74
N ALA A 15 -14.58 5.41 -11.63
CA ALA A 15 -13.79 5.36 -10.40
C ALA A 15 -14.58 5.92 -9.21
N GLN A 16 -15.19 7.09 -9.37
CA GLN A 16 -16.00 7.72 -8.33
C GLN A 16 -17.24 6.88 -7.95
N LYS A 17 -17.98 6.37 -8.95
CA LYS A 17 -19.16 5.50 -8.73
C LYS A 17 -18.81 4.23 -7.95
N LEU A 18 -17.60 3.70 -8.16
CA LEU A 18 -17.10 2.52 -7.47
C LEU A 18 -16.46 2.82 -6.12
N GLY A 19 -16.47 4.08 -5.66
CA GLY A 19 -16.03 4.49 -4.34
C GLY A 19 -14.52 4.69 -4.20
N PHE A 20 -13.77 4.78 -5.30
CA PHE A 20 -12.37 5.21 -5.24
C PHE A 20 -12.30 6.68 -4.89
N ASP A 21 -11.45 7.03 -3.93
CA ASP A 21 -11.31 8.42 -3.45
C ASP A 21 -10.65 9.33 -4.48
N PHE A 22 -9.68 8.80 -5.22
CA PHE A 22 -8.98 9.51 -6.27
C PHE A 22 -8.68 8.60 -7.45
N CYS A 23 -8.69 9.21 -8.64
CA CYS A 23 -8.35 8.59 -9.91
C CYS A 23 -7.42 9.52 -10.69
N GLY A 24 -6.28 9.00 -11.11
CA GLY A 24 -5.33 9.72 -11.95
C GLY A 24 -4.88 8.86 -13.13
N ILE A 25 -4.46 9.51 -14.18
CA ILE A 25 -4.11 8.86 -15.44
C ILE A 25 -2.71 9.28 -15.86
N SER A 26 -1.91 8.31 -16.30
CA SER A 26 -0.64 8.56 -16.98
C SER A 26 -0.54 7.75 -18.26
N LYS A 27 0.33 8.18 -19.18
CA LYS A 27 0.69 7.38 -20.35
C LYS A 27 1.42 6.12 -19.92
N ALA A 28 1.12 5.01 -20.59
CA ALA A 28 1.81 3.74 -20.38
C ALA A 28 3.18 3.74 -21.10
N GLU A 29 4.17 4.37 -20.48
CA GLU A 29 5.54 4.51 -21.00
C GLU A 29 6.53 3.86 -20.05
N PHE A 30 7.75 3.57 -20.53
CA PHE A 30 8.82 3.08 -19.67
C PHE A 30 9.16 4.08 -18.57
N LEU A 31 9.37 3.60 -17.34
CA LEU A 31 9.72 4.42 -16.18
C LEU A 31 11.23 4.68 -16.11
N GLU A 32 11.74 5.55 -17.01
CA GLU A 32 13.17 5.80 -17.20
C GLU A 32 13.86 6.29 -15.91
N ASP A 33 13.23 7.23 -15.19
CA ASP A 33 13.81 7.80 -13.96
C ASP A 33 13.84 6.79 -12.79
N GLU A 34 12.98 5.78 -12.81
CA GLU A 34 12.88 4.78 -11.75
C GLU A 34 13.81 3.58 -11.96
N ALA A 35 14.21 3.30 -13.19
CA ALA A 35 15.08 2.17 -13.50
C ALA A 35 16.42 2.23 -12.73
N PRO A 36 17.19 3.33 -12.75
CA PRO A 36 18.45 3.42 -12.00
C PRO A 36 18.24 3.41 -10.48
N ARG A 37 17.11 3.94 -9.99
CA ARG A 37 16.78 3.94 -8.56
C ARG A 37 16.49 2.53 -8.05
N LEU A 38 15.66 1.78 -8.77
CA LEU A 38 15.34 0.38 -8.44
C LEU A 38 16.60 -0.49 -8.49
N GLU A 39 17.42 -0.34 -9.54
CA GLU A 39 18.65 -1.09 -9.68
C GLU A 39 19.64 -0.80 -8.53
N ALA A 40 19.82 0.47 -8.16
CA ALA A 40 20.70 0.87 -7.05
C ALA A 40 20.19 0.31 -5.72
N TRP A 41 18.89 0.33 -5.48
CA TRP A 41 18.26 -0.20 -4.26
C TRP A 41 18.42 -1.71 -4.14
N LEU A 42 18.26 -2.45 -5.26
CA LEU A 42 18.50 -3.89 -5.33
C LEU A 42 19.97 -4.23 -5.10
N LYS A 43 20.90 -3.50 -5.74
CA LYS A 43 22.35 -3.68 -5.58
C LYS A 43 22.84 -3.47 -4.15
N LYS A 44 22.18 -2.59 -3.39
CA LYS A 44 22.45 -2.38 -1.96
C LYS A 44 21.91 -3.51 -1.08
N GLY A 45 21.10 -4.43 -1.61
CA GLY A 45 20.41 -5.45 -0.83
C GLY A 45 19.30 -4.92 0.06
N ASN A 46 18.83 -3.69 -0.18
CA ASN A 46 17.83 -3.02 0.66
C ASN A 46 16.45 -3.70 0.61
N HIS A 47 16.22 -4.64 -0.30
CA HIS A 47 14.99 -5.43 -0.43
C HIS A 47 14.93 -6.62 0.55
N GLY A 48 16.02 -6.92 1.27
CA GLY A 48 16.09 -8.06 2.19
C GLY A 48 15.79 -9.38 1.47
N GLU A 49 14.92 -10.22 2.05
CA GLU A 49 14.52 -11.52 1.47
C GLU A 49 13.40 -11.41 0.41
N MET A 50 12.95 -10.22 0.09
CA MET A 50 11.91 -10.01 -0.93
C MET A 50 12.45 -10.23 -2.37
N ARG A 51 12.90 -11.47 -2.66
CA ARG A 51 13.46 -11.83 -3.99
C ARG A 51 12.51 -11.54 -5.15
N TYR A 52 11.20 -11.48 -4.88
CA TYR A 52 10.23 -11.08 -5.90
C TYR A 52 10.44 -9.64 -6.39
N MET A 53 11.17 -8.80 -5.67
CA MET A 53 11.54 -7.46 -6.12
C MET A 53 12.62 -7.48 -7.22
N GLU A 54 13.49 -8.48 -7.21
CA GLU A 54 14.49 -8.69 -8.27
C GLU A 54 13.84 -9.28 -9.53
N ASN A 55 12.80 -10.11 -9.35
CA ASN A 55 12.11 -10.78 -10.42
C ASN A 55 11.32 -9.78 -11.27
N HIS A 56 11.32 -10.00 -12.59
CA HIS A 56 10.55 -9.21 -13.54
C HIS A 56 10.88 -7.71 -13.51
N PHE A 57 12.17 -7.37 -13.30
CA PHE A 57 12.67 -6.01 -13.30
C PHE A 57 12.14 -5.17 -14.47
N ASP A 58 12.21 -5.73 -15.66
CA ASP A 58 11.74 -5.10 -16.90
C ASP A 58 10.21 -4.86 -16.92
N LYS A 59 9.42 -5.83 -16.39
CA LYS A 59 7.95 -5.68 -16.30
C LYS A 59 7.52 -4.64 -15.28
N ARG A 60 8.34 -4.41 -14.23
CA ARG A 60 8.06 -3.37 -13.25
C ARG A 60 8.14 -1.97 -13.83
N LEU A 61 9.02 -1.80 -14.79
CA LEU A 61 9.32 -0.51 -15.42
C LEU A 61 8.54 -0.26 -16.71
N ASP A 62 8.08 -1.32 -17.37
CA ASP A 62 7.44 -1.24 -18.67
C ASP A 62 6.05 -1.89 -18.64
N PRO A 63 4.98 -1.10 -18.61
CA PRO A 63 3.62 -1.61 -18.57
C PRO A 63 3.23 -2.38 -19.84
N SER A 64 3.87 -2.12 -20.98
CA SER A 64 3.62 -2.84 -22.24
C SER A 64 4.01 -4.32 -22.16
N LYS A 65 4.92 -4.66 -21.24
CA LYS A 65 5.31 -6.06 -20.97
C LYS A 65 4.32 -6.81 -20.09
N LEU A 66 3.40 -6.09 -19.46
CA LEU A 66 2.30 -6.66 -18.66
C LEU A 66 1.01 -6.73 -19.49
N VAL A 67 0.76 -5.71 -20.28
CA VAL A 67 -0.41 -5.57 -21.16
C VAL A 67 0.10 -5.12 -22.53
N PRO A 68 0.06 -5.99 -23.56
CA PRO A 68 0.38 -5.60 -24.92
C PRO A 68 -0.46 -4.39 -25.35
N ASP A 69 0.15 -3.51 -26.17
CA ASP A 69 -0.50 -2.31 -26.68
C ASP A 69 -1.05 -1.34 -25.63
N ALA A 70 -0.61 -1.45 -24.37
CA ALA A 70 -1.00 -0.54 -23.29
C ALA A 70 -0.72 0.92 -23.69
N LYS A 71 -1.72 1.79 -23.51
CA LYS A 71 -1.66 3.23 -23.79
C LYS A 71 -1.78 4.07 -22.54
N SER A 72 -2.55 3.58 -21.57
CA SER A 72 -2.79 4.33 -20.33
C SER A 72 -2.63 3.43 -19.10
N VAL A 73 -2.11 4.04 -18.01
CA VAL A 73 -2.15 3.51 -16.66
C VAL A 73 -3.11 4.41 -15.87
N VAL A 74 -4.20 3.82 -15.40
CA VAL A 74 -5.15 4.47 -14.49
C VAL A 74 -4.81 4.06 -13.09
N SER A 75 -4.32 4.98 -12.28
CA SER A 75 -4.02 4.76 -10.87
C SER A 75 -5.17 5.23 -9.99
N LEU A 76 -5.46 4.46 -8.96
CA LEU A 76 -6.60 4.66 -8.07
C LEU A 76 -6.14 4.65 -6.63
N LEU A 77 -6.74 5.51 -5.80
CA LEU A 77 -6.54 5.51 -4.35
C LEU A 77 -7.83 5.09 -3.67
N TYR A 78 -7.71 4.16 -2.71
CA TYR A 78 -8.81 3.67 -1.90
C TYR A 78 -8.47 3.82 -0.42
N ASN A 79 -9.21 4.67 0.30
CA ASN A 79 -8.91 5.07 1.66
C ASN A 79 -9.10 3.92 2.66
N TYR A 80 -8.14 3.76 3.59
CA TYR A 80 -8.23 2.81 4.70
C TYR A 80 -8.06 3.44 6.09
N TYR A 81 -7.99 4.77 6.17
CA TYR A 81 -7.82 5.43 7.46
C TYR A 81 -9.04 5.15 8.36
N PRO A 82 -8.86 4.55 9.55
CA PRO A 82 -9.98 4.16 10.40
C PRO A 82 -10.56 5.38 11.15
N GLU A 83 -11.83 5.30 11.54
CA GLU A 83 -12.45 6.28 12.42
C GLU A 83 -11.85 6.24 13.84
N LYS A 84 -11.50 5.03 14.29
CA LYS A 84 -10.85 4.80 15.59
C LYS A 84 -9.53 4.08 15.39
N ASP A 85 -8.51 4.61 16.02
CA ASP A 85 -7.18 3.98 16.00
C ASP A 85 -7.02 3.06 17.21
N LEU A 86 -6.98 1.77 16.96
CA LEU A 86 -6.81 0.76 18.03
C LEU A 86 -5.48 0.93 18.78
N ALA A 87 -4.45 1.44 18.12
CA ALA A 87 -3.16 1.70 18.75
C ALA A 87 -3.21 2.91 19.72
N GLU A 88 -4.01 3.93 19.41
CA GLU A 88 -4.24 5.07 20.30
C GLU A 88 -5.16 4.72 21.48
N GLU A 89 -6.19 3.90 21.24
CA GLU A 89 -7.10 3.44 22.30
C GLU A 89 -6.37 2.51 23.31
N HIS A 90 -5.32 1.81 22.87
CA HIS A 90 -4.58 0.84 23.70
C HIS A 90 -3.05 1.03 23.55
N PRO A 91 -2.47 2.16 23.99
CA PRO A 91 -1.07 2.53 23.68
C PRO A 91 -0.04 1.54 24.22
N ASP A 92 -0.33 0.85 25.34
CA ASP A 92 0.56 -0.14 25.95
C ASP A 92 0.39 -1.57 25.38
N HIS A 93 -0.58 -1.75 24.50
CA HIS A 93 -0.86 -3.04 23.88
C HIS A 93 -0.04 -3.25 22.60
N LEU A 94 -0.09 -4.47 22.09
CA LEU A 94 0.51 -4.82 20.80
C LEU A 94 -0.26 -4.12 19.66
N LYS A 95 0.47 -3.70 18.63
CA LYS A 95 -0.05 -2.87 17.54
C LYS A 95 -0.07 -3.62 16.21
N LEU A 96 -1.12 -3.38 15.41
CA LEU A 96 -1.21 -3.72 14.00
C LEU A 96 -1.23 -2.44 13.16
N ALA A 97 -0.66 -2.48 11.97
CA ALA A 97 -0.84 -1.39 11.02
C ALA A 97 -2.32 -1.25 10.62
N LYS A 98 -2.79 -0.01 10.50
CA LYS A 98 -4.20 0.35 10.26
C LYS A 98 -4.80 -0.36 9.05
N TYR A 99 -4.01 -0.57 8.00
CA TYR A 99 -4.46 -1.24 6.79
C TYR A 99 -4.90 -2.71 7.00
N ALA A 100 -4.52 -3.31 8.12
CA ALA A 100 -4.78 -4.72 8.44
C ALA A 100 -5.93 -4.92 9.45
N TYR A 101 -6.69 -3.87 9.80
CA TYR A 101 -7.78 -3.95 10.77
C TYR A 101 -8.98 -4.75 10.26
N GLY A 102 -9.31 -4.63 8.99
CA GLY A 102 -10.47 -5.25 8.38
C GLY A 102 -10.15 -6.44 7.47
N GLU A 103 -10.97 -6.60 6.45
CA GLU A 103 -10.78 -7.62 5.43
C GLU A 103 -9.57 -7.30 4.56
N ASP A 104 -9.00 -8.35 3.98
CA ASP A 104 -7.86 -8.26 3.09
C ASP A 104 -8.23 -7.44 1.83
N TYR A 105 -7.64 -6.28 1.71
CA TYR A 105 -7.87 -5.31 0.66
C TYR A 105 -7.65 -5.87 -0.76
N HIS A 106 -6.80 -6.89 -0.90
CA HIS A 106 -6.58 -7.55 -2.19
C HIS A 106 -7.88 -8.10 -2.79
N PHE A 107 -8.76 -8.68 -1.96
CA PHE A 107 -10.03 -9.20 -2.42
C PHE A 107 -11.03 -8.07 -2.69
N VAL A 108 -11.18 -7.16 -1.73
CA VAL A 108 -12.14 -6.04 -1.80
C VAL A 108 -11.89 -5.17 -3.03
N ILE A 109 -10.65 -4.74 -3.23
CA ILE A 109 -10.29 -3.85 -4.33
C ILE A 109 -10.32 -4.59 -5.67
N LYS A 110 -9.82 -5.84 -5.72
CA LYS A 110 -9.80 -6.61 -6.96
C LYS A 110 -11.19 -6.83 -7.56
N ASP A 111 -12.19 -7.04 -6.72
CA ASP A 111 -13.56 -7.22 -7.20
C ASP A 111 -14.16 -5.91 -7.74
N ARG A 112 -13.85 -4.76 -7.12
CA ARG A 112 -14.18 -3.45 -7.64
C ARG A 112 -13.50 -3.17 -8.99
N LEU A 113 -12.23 -3.54 -9.11
CA LEU A 113 -11.48 -3.36 -10.38
C LEU A 113 -12.05 -4.23 -11.52
N LYS A 114 -12.52 -5.46 -11.23
CA LYS A 114 -13.19 -6.29 -12.23
C LYS A 114 -14.48 -5.63 -12.71
N THR A 115 -15.28 -5.11 -11.76
CA THR A 115 -16.50 -4.36 -12.06
C THR A 115 -16.17 -3.12 -12.89
N PHE A 116 -15.10 -2.42 -12.56
CA PHE A 116 -14.60 -1.27 -13.31
C PHE A 116 -14.35 -1.63 -14.78
N MET A 117 -13.56 -2.68 -15.04
CA MET A 117 -13.29 -3.16 -16.41
C MET A 117 -14.57 -3.55 -17.16
N SER A 118 -15.53 -4.17 -16.49
CA SER A 118 -16.80 -4.53 -17.11
C SER A 118 -17.59 -3.31 -17.56
N ILE A 119 -17.64 -2.27 -16.72
CA ILE A 119 -18.31 -1.00 -17.06
C ILE A 119 -17.59 -0.30 -18.24
N LEU A 120 -16.26 -0.30 -18.26
CA LEU A 120 -15.54 0.31 -19.39
C LEU A 120 -15.84 -0.41 -20.71
N LYS A 121 -15.90 -1.74 -20.71
CA LYS A 121 -16.28 -2.53 -21.90
C LYS A 121 -17.70 -2.26 -22.35
N GLU A 122 -18.62 -2.04 -21.43
CA GLU A 122 -20.02 -1.72 -21.73
C GLU A 122 -20.19 -0.30 -22.26
N GLU A 123 -19.55 0.71 -21.64
CA GLU A 123 -19.77 2.12 -21.98
C GLU A 123 -18.88 2.61 -23.13
N ILE A 124 -17.67 2.04 -23.30
CA ILE A 124 -16.69 2.49 -24.30
C ILE A 124 -16.58 1.52 -25.49
N GLY A 125 -16.72 0.22 -25.24
CA GLY A 125 -16.55 -0.84 -26.22
C GLY A 125 -15.32 -1.71 -25.96
N ASP A 126 -14.64 -2.14 -27.02
CA ASP A 126 -13.50 -3.06 -26.94
C ASP A 126 -12.30 -2.39 -26.25
N VAL A 127 -12.23 -2.54 -24.94
CA VAL A 127 -11.10 -2.11 -24.09
C VAL A 127 -10.44 -3.36 -23.52
N GLU A 128 -9.17 -3.59 -23.88
CA GLU A 128 -8.39 -4.67 -23.32
C GLU A 128 -7.40 -4.15 -22.29
N GLY A 129 -7.16 -4.97 -21.27
CA GLY A 129 -6.25 -4.60 -20.18
C GLY A 129 -6.29 -5.54 -19.00
N ARG A 130 -5.56 -5.16 -17.97
CA ARG A 130 -5.47 -5.91 -16.72
C ARG A 130 -5.56 -4.98 -15.53
N VAL A 131 -6.06 -5.55 -14.43
CA VAL A 131 -6.20 -4.87 -13.14
C VAL A 131 -5.15 -5.40 -12.17
N PHE A 132 -4.64 -4.51 -11.33
CA PHE A 132 -3.57 -4.81 -10.39
C PHE A 132 -3.88 -4.20 -9.02
N VAL A 133 -3.50 -4.91 -7.99
CA VAL A 133 -3.45 -4.46 -6.60
C VAL A 133 -2.36 -5.26 -5.89
N ASP A 134 -1.28 -4.58 -5.50
CA ASP A 134 -0.12 -5.05 -4.74
C ASP A 134 0.63 -6.28 -5.30
N SER A 135 -0.04 -7.34 -5.71
CA SER A 135 0.57 -8.66 -5.97
C SER A 135 1.19 -8.86 -7.34
N ALA A 136 1.48 -7.80 -8.10
CA ALA A 136 2.07 -7.86 -9.44
C ALA A 136 3.38 -7.07 -9.54
N PRO A 137 4.19 -7.30 -10.58
CA PRO A 137 5.39 -6.50 -10.82
C PRO A 137 5.02 -5.13 -11.44
N VAL A 138 4.27 -4.33 -10.66
CA VAL A 138 3.86 -2.95 -10.98
C VAL A 138 4.46 -2.02 -9.94
N MET A 139 5.01 -0.89 -10.36
CA MET A 139 5.50 0.14 -9.46
C MET A 139 4.35 1.12 -9.13
N GLU A 140 3.38 0.65 -8.35
CA GLU A 140 2.11 1.33 -8.07
C GLU A 140 2.30 2.77 -7.58
N ARG A 141 3.18 2.99 -6.61
CA ARG A 141 3.46 4.33 -6.05
C ARG A 141 4.01 5.30 -7.10
N GLN A 142 4.88 4.81 -7.98
CA GLN A 142 5.47 5.60 -9.04
C GLN A 142 4.42 5.96 -10.11
N TRP A 143 3.57 5.00 -10.48
CA TRP A 143 2.46 5.25 -11.39
C TRP A 143 1.46 6.23 -10.80
N ALA A 144 1.09 6.08 -9.54
CA ALA A 144 0.19 7.01 -8.86
C ALA A 144 0.78 8.43 -8.76
N ALA A 145 2.10 8.57 -8.50
CA ALA A 145 2.77 9.86 -8.52
C ALA A 145 2.80 10.47 -9.94
N LYS A 146 3.10 9.67 -10.96
CA LYS A 146 3.10 10.09 -12.37
C LYS A 146 1.70 10.51 -12.85
N SER A 147 0.66 9.91 -12.27
CA SER A 147 -0.76 10.21 -12.53
C SER A 147 -1.30 11.39 -11.70
N GLY A 148 -0.46 12.13 -10.98
CA GLY A 148 -0.88 13.34 -10.26
C GLY A 148 -1.60 13.09 -8.93
N LEU A 149 -1.67 11.86 -8.43
CA LEU A 149 -2.40 11.52 -7.22
C LEU A 149 -1.68 11.95 -5.93
N GLY A 150 -0.40 12.25 -6.03
CA GLY A 150 0.44 12.63 -4.92
C GLY A 150 1.89 12.73 -5.33
N TRP A 151 2.75 12.77 -4.34
CA TRP A 151 4.21 12.67 -4.53
C TRP A 151 4.77 11.56 -3.65
N LEU A 152 5.94 11.03 -4.00
CA LEU A 152 6.66 10.10 -3.15
C LEU A 152 7.32 10.87 -2.00
N GLY A 153 6.89 10.61 -0.78
CA GLY A 153 7.47 11.21 0.41
C GLY A 153 8.86 10.67 0.75
N LYS A 154 9.57 11.35 1.65
CA LYS A 154 10.87 10.88 2.16
C LYS A 154 10.79 9.50 2.83
N ASN A 155 9.62 9.10 3.30
CA ASN A 155 9.31 7.75 3.81
C ASN A 155 8.93 6.74 2.71
N THR A 156 9.08 7.11 1.44
CA THR A 156 8.76 6.34 0.23
C THR A 156 7.27 6.03 0.01
N LEU A 157 6.37 6.56 0.82
CA LEU A 157 4.94 6.41 0.62
C LEU A 157 4.41 7.48 -0.35
N LEU A 158 3.33 7.16 -1.06
CA LEU A 158 2.59 8.17 -1.81
C LEU A 158 1.84 9.06 -0.82
N ILE A 159 2.02 10.38 -0.95
CA ILE A 159 1.34 11.37 -0.11
C ILE A 159 0.40 12.20 -0.98
N ASN A 160 -0.89 12.12 -0.74
CA ASN A 160 -1.90 12.97 -1.37
C ASN A 160 -2.03 14.29 -0.59
N LYS A 161 -2.06 15.41 -1.30
CA LYS A 161 -2.12 16.76 -0.70
C LYS A 161 -3.40 16.99 0.12
N GLY A 162 -4.49 16.33 -0.23
CA GLY A 162 -5.81 16.54 0.39
C GLY A 162 -6.12 15.64 1.57
N GLN A 163 -5.53 14.42 1.61
CA GLN A 163 -5.91 13.38 2.58
C GLN A 163 -4.74 12.54 3.12
N GLY A 164 -3.48 12.95 2.90
CA GLY A 164 -2.32 12.23 3.45
C GLY A 164 -1.95 10.97 2.70
N SER A 165 -1.62 9.88 3.40
CA SER A 165 -1.02 8.68 2.80
C SER A 165 -1.72 7.35 3.13
N TYR A 166 -2.85 7.37 3.83
CA TYR A 166 -3.56 6.15 4.22
C TYR A 166 -4.46 5.62 3.09
N PHE A 167 -3.81 5.23 1.96
CA PHE A 167 -4.50 4.69 0.78
C PHE A 167 -3.90 3.37 0.33
N PHE A 168 -4.76 2.43 -0.03
CA PHE A 168 -4.40 1.35 -0.93
C PHE A 168 -4.29 1.90 -2.35
N LEU A 169 -3.35 1.35 -3.10
CA LEU A 169 -3.12 1.66 -4.51
C LEU A 169 -3.70 0.55 -5.37
N ALA A 170 -4.20 0.92 -6.52
CA ALA A 170 -4.65 -0.04 -7.51
C ALA A 170 -4.50 0.56 -8.92
N GLU A 171 -4.26 -0.29 -9.92
CA GLU A 171 -4.08 0.15 -11.29
C GLU A 171 -4.91 -0.65 -12.28
N LEU A 172 -5.35 0.08 -13.34
CA LEU A 172 -5.74 -0.54 -14.59
C LEU A 172 -4.68 -0.15 -15.64
N ILE A 173 -4.08 -1.14 -16.26
CA ILE A 173 -3.22 -0.93 -17.45
C ILE A 173 -4.06 -1.35 -18.65
N ILE A 174 -4.34 -0.43 -19.55
CA ILE A 174 -5.31 -0.62 -20.65
C ILE A 174 -4.77 -0.10 -21.99
N ASP A 175 -5.28 -0.66 -23.09
CA ASP A 175 -4.96 -0.28 -24.45
C ASP A 175 -5.73 0.96 -24.95
N LEU A 176 -6.52 1.56 -24.06
CA LEU A 176 -7.29 2.77 -24.35
C LEU A 176 -6.46 4.03 -24.11
N GLU A 177 -6.42 4.92 -25.09
CA GLU A 177 -5.79 6.24 -24.95
C GLU A 177 -6.69 7.20 -24.15
N LEU A 178 -6.11 7.79 -23.08
CA LEU A 178 -6.78 8.72 -22.17
C LEU A 178 -5.94 10.00 -22.00
N GLU A 179 -6.56 11.08 -21.53
CA GLU A 179 -5.87 12.33 -21.21
C GLU A 179 -5.06 12.14 -19.89
N PRO A 180 -3.72 12.31 -19.91
CA PRO A 180 -2.92 12.18 -18.72
C PRO A 180 -3.06 13.41 -17.81
N ASP A 181 -3.05 13.19 -16.48
CA ASP A 181 -3.12 14.26 -15.47
C ASP A 181 -1.75 14.90 -15.18
N GLY A 182 -0.68 14.10 -15.27
CA GLY A 182 0.69 14.54 -15.01
C GLY A 182 1.04 14.68 -13.52
N PRO A 183 2.34 14.66 -13.17
CA PRO A 183 2.82 14.66 -11.80
C PRO A 183 2.63 16.01 -11.09
N ILE A 184 2.55 15.98 -9.77
CA ILE A 184 2.55 17.17 -8.92
C ILE A 184 3.90 17.36 -8.22
N LYS A 185 4.12 18.54 -7.62
CA LYS A 185 5.36 18.85 -6.88
C LYS A 185 5.48 18.02 -5.60
N ASP A 186 6.72 17.78 -5.17
CA ASP A 186 7.03 17.30 -3.82
C ASP A 186 6.84 18.43 -2.80
N TYR A 187 6.11 18.12 -1.73
CA TYR A 187 5.86 19.06 -0.63
C TYR A 187 6.47 18.60 0.70
N CYS A 188 7.41 17.64 0.70
CA CYS A 188 8.16 17.27 1.90
C CYS A 188 9.09 18.40 2.38
N GLY A 189 9.67 19.19 1.45
CA GLY A 189 10.55 20.30 1.78
C GLY A 189 11.69 19.88 2.73
N SER A 190 11.96 20.68 3.75
CA SER A 190 12.98 20.41 4.77
C SER A 190 12.55 19.44 5.88
N CYS A 191 11.27 18.99 5.92
CA CYS A 191 10.74 18.12 6.96
C CYS A 191 11.46 16.76 7.00
N THR A 192 11.83 16.28 8.21
CA THR A 192 12.49 14.99 8.45
C THR A 192 11.76 14.12 9.46
N ARG A 193 10.55 14.48 9.88
CA ARG A 193 9.82 13.81 10.97
C ARG A 193 9.73 12.28 10.82
N CYS A 194 9.48 11.78 9.62
CA CYS A 194 9.40 10.34 9.37
C CYS A 194 10.74 9.62 9.50
N ILE A 195 11.83 10.31 9.21
CA ILE A 195 13.20 9.80 9.37
C ILE A 195 13.56 9.78 10.85
N ASP A 196 13.35 10.90 11.54
CA ASP A 196 13.71 11.10 12.94
C ASP A 196 12.91 10.17 13.89
N ALA A 197 11.66 9.85 13.51
CA ALA A 197 10.79 8.98 14.30
C ALA A 197 11.01 7.48 14.06
N CYS A 198 11.76 7.08 13.03
CA CYS A 198 11.97 5.67 12.73
C CYS A 198 12.89 5.02 13.79
N PRO A 199 12.38 4.10 14.65
CA PRO A 199 13.15 3.58 15.79
C PRO A 199 14.29 2.66 15.37
N THR A 200 14.32 2.26 14.12
CA THR A 200 15.29 1.33 13.54
C THR A 200 16.21 1.96 12.50
N ASP A 201 16.11 3.26 12.29
CA ASP A 201 16.87 4.01 11.27
C ASP A 201 16.77 3.38 9.87
N ALA A 202 15.58 2.91 9.52
CA ALA A 202 15.34 2.26 8.23
C ALA A 202 15.21 3.26 7.07
N ILE A 203 14.97 4.55 7.34
CA ILE A 203 14.61 5.55 6.35
C ILE A 203 15.77 6.52 6.13
N THR A 204 16.24 6.62 4.90
CA THR A 204 16.97 7.78 4.38
C THR A 204 16.08 8.55 3.41
N PRO A 205 16.31 9.82 3.09
CA PRO A 205 15.41 10.57 2.23
C PRO A 205 15.10 9.83 0.92
N TYR A 206 13.82 9.45 0.74
CA TYR A 206 13.29 8.75 -0.46
C TYR A 206 13.77 7.30 -0.66
N GLU A 207 14.40 6.72 0.36
CA GLU A 207 14.86 5.32 0.32
C GLU A 207 14.59 4.64 1.66
N VAL A 208 14.16 3.38 1.62
CA VAL A 208 13.98 2.52 2.80
C VAL A 208 14.85 1.28 2.67
N ASP A 209 15.65 1.01 3.69
CA ASP A 209 16.31 -0.28 3.89
C ASP A 209 15.31 -1.24 4.55
N ALA A 210 14.75 -2.17 3.76
CA ALA A 210 13.77 -3.12 4.28
C ALA A 210 14.35 -3.97 5.42
N ASN A 211 15.64 -4.31 5.39
CA ASN A 211 16.27 -5.10 6.44
C ASN A 211 16.14 -4.48 7.84
N LYS A 212 15.88 -3.17 7.91
CA LYS A 212 15.68 -2.44 9.16
C LYS A 212 14.23 -2.08 9.41
N CYS A 213 13.36 -2.13 8.38
CA CYS A 213 11.97 -1.68 8.50
C CYS A 213 11.13 -2.67 9.32
N ILE A 214 10.47 -2.19 10.38
CA ILE A 214 9.57 -3.01 11.22
C ILE A 214 8.49 -3.68 10.38
N SER A 215 7.95 -2.98 9.37
CA SER A 215 6.95 -3.58 8.48
C SER A 215 7.51 -4.82 7.76
N TYR A 216 8.71 -4.73 7.18
CA TYR A 216 9.37 -5.88 6.58
C TYR A 216 9.66 -6.99 7.61
N LEU A 217 10.22 -6.64 8.75
CA LEU A 217 10.59 -7.61 9.80
C LEU A 217 9.39 -8.41 10.29
N THR A 218 8.21 -7.78 10.34
CA THR A 218 6.99 -8.39 10.86
C THR A 218 6.14 -9.11 9.80
N ILE A 219 6.30 -8.80 8.52
CA ILE A 219 5.47 -9.34 7.44
C ILE A 219 6.28 -10.28 6.51
N GLU A 220 7.41 -9.81 6.00
CA GLU A 220 8.13 -10.45 4.91
C GLU A 220 9.24 -11.39 5.37
N LEU A 221 10.00 -10.99 6.41
CA LEU A 221 11.06 -11.81 6.98
C LEU A 221 10.50 -13.13 7.48
N LYS A 222 11.08 -14.27 7.01
CA LYS A 222 10.64 -15.62 7.41
C LYS A 222 11.45 -16.17 8.57
N ASP A 223 12.70 -15.76 8.67
CA ASP A 223 13.63 -16.16 9.73
C ASP A 223 13.39 -15.40 11.05
N GLN A 224 14.22 -15.62 12.04
CA GLN A 224 14.17 -14.91 13.32
C GLN A 224 14.49 -13.44 13.11
N ILE A 225 13.75 -12.56 13.80
CA ILE A 225 14.08 -11.14 13.84
C ILE A 225 15.39 -11.00 14.64
N PRO A 226 16.43 -10.35 14.11
CA PRO A 226 17.70 -10.17 14.80
C PRO A 226 17.54 -9.48 16.15
N ASP A 227 18.28 -9.93 17.16
CA ASP A 227 18.22 -9.39 18.53
C ASP A 227 18.58 -7.90 18.63
N THR A 228 19.25 -7.34 17.62
CA THR A 228 19.56 -5.90 17.50
C THR A 228 18.32 -5.02 17.43
N PHE A 229 17.14 -5.60 17.13
CA PHE A 229 15.84 -4.91 17.12
C PHE A 229 15.06 -5.04 18.43
N GLN A 230 15.60 -5.76 19.40
CA GLN A 230 15.01 -5.84 20.75
C GLN A 230 14.87 -4.45 21.36
N GLY A 231 13.66 -4.14 21.88
CA GLY A 231 13.33 -2.81 22.41
C GLY A 231 13.10 -1.72 21.38
N LYS A 232 13.19 -2.02 20.07
CA LYS A 232 12.95 -1.06 18.97
C LYS A 232 11.66 -1.30 18.21
N MET A 233 10.90 -2.35 18.55
CA MET A 233 9.70 -2.72 17.82
C MET A 233 8.48 -1.86 18.15
N ASP A 234 8.52 -1.07 19.21
CA ASP A 234 7.44 -0.18 19.66
C ASP A 234 6.06 -0.87 19.68
N ASN A 235 6.03 -2.10 20.17
CA ASN A 235 4.84 -2.98 20.22
C ASN A 235 4.22 -3.37 18.88
N TRP A 236 4.81 -3.02 17.72
CA TRP A 236 4.31 -3.45 16.42
C TRP A 236 4.55 -4.94 16.20
N VAL A 237 3.47 -5.66 15.90
CA VAL A 237 3.52 -7.11 15.63
C VAL A 237 3.15 -7.46 14.19
N PHE A 238 2.56 -6.52 13.45
CA PHE A 238 2.27 -6.67 12.02
C PHE A 238 2.20 -5.31 11.34
N GLY A 239 3.12 -5.04 10.41
CA GLY A 239 3.27 -3.71 9.81
C GLY A 239 3.83 -2.68 10.79
N CYS A 240 3.82 -1.42 10.40
CA CYS A 240 4.26 -0.28 11.21
C CYS A 240 3.81 1.02 10.57
N ASP A 241 3.11 1.87 11.31
CA ASP A 241 2.58 3.14 10.81
C ASP A 241 3.35 4.38 11.32
N ILE A 242 4.44 4.21 12.11
CA ILE A 242 5.17 5.32 12.76
C ILE A 242 5.50 6.45 11.76
N CYS A 243 6.06 6.10 10.61
CA CYS A 243 6.46 7.11 9.62
C CYS A 243 5.26 7.80 8.91
N GLN A 244 4.07 7.17 8.94
CA GLN A 244 2.82 7.78 8.50
C GLN A 244 2.22 8.67 9.59
N GLU A 245 2.16 8.21 10.82
CA GLU A 245 1.57 8.91 11.96
C GLU A 245 2.23 10.27 12.22
N VAL A 246 3.56 10.32 12.14
CA VAL A 246 4.30 11.57 12.35
C VAL A 246 4.28 12.51 11.14
N CYS A 247 3.77 12.04 9.99
CA CYS A 247 3.74 12.85 8.78
C CYS A 247 2.70 13.99 8.90
N PRO A 248 3.10 15.26 8.76
CA PRO A 248 2.19 16.38 8.95
C PRO A 248 1.06 16.43 7.91
N TRP A 249 1.21 15.73 6.79
CA TRP A 249 0.16 15.63 5.78
C TRP A 249 -1.00 14.72 6.21
N ASN A 250 -0.75 13.77 7.10
CA ASN A 250 -1.80 12.87 7.61
C ASN A 250 -2.78 13.52 8.58
N ARG A 251 -2.55 14.78 9.01
CA ARG A 251 -3.57 15.59 9.69
C ARG A 251 -4.82 15.85 8.85
N PHE A 252 -4.75 15.64 7.54
CA PHE A 252 -5.87 15.80 6.61
C PHE A 252 -6.59 14.48 6.31
N SER A 253 -6.13 13.37 6.88
CA SER A 253 -6.77 12.07 6.71
C SER A 253 -8.20 12.10 7.23
N LYS A 254 -9.09 11.44 6.50
CA LYS A 254 -10.51 11.32 6.87
C LYS A 254 -10.85 9.85 6.99
N PRO A 255 -11.73 9.47 7.92
CA PRO A 255 -12.15 8.08 8.03
C PRO A 255 -12.69 7.51 6.71
N HIS A 256 -12.37 6.24 6.45
CA HIS A 256 -12.92 5.51 5.30
C HIS A 256 -14.41 5.20 5.50
N SER A 257 -15.11 4.98 4.40
CA SER A 257 -16.52 4.57 4.39
C SER A 257 -16.73 3.09 4.02
N GLU A 258 -15.65 2.30 3.83
CA GLU A 258 -15.73 0.90 3.44
C GLU A 258 -16.06 0.02 4.65
N PRO A 259 -17.25 -0.62 4.69
CA PRO A 259 -17.68 -1.39 5.85
C PRO A 259 -16.77 -2.58 6.18
N THR A 260 -16.15 -3.18 5.15
CA THR A 260 -15.31 -4.38 5.30
C THR A 260 -13.93 -4.06 5.88
N PHE A 261 -13.51 -2.78 5.91
CA PHE A 261 -12.25 -2.36 6.52
C PHE A 261 -12.35 -2.07 8.00
N HIS A 262 -13.56 -2.03 8.57
CA HIS A 262 -13.71 -1.93 10.02
C HIS A 262 -13.20 -3.20 10.72
N PRO A 263 -12.60 -3.06 11.91
CA PRO A 263 -12.14 -4.21 12.68
C PRO A 263 -13.31 -5.09 13.10
N LYS A 264 -13.13 -6.41 12.99
CA LYS A 264 -14.10 -7.40 13.49
C LYS A 264 -14.11 -7.43 15.01
N ASN A 265 -15.25 -7.82 15.62
CA ASN A 265 -15.37 -7.90 17.08
C ASN A 265 -14.29 -8.80 17.71
N GLU A 266 -13.97 -9.91 17.06
CA GLU A 266 -12.94 -10.83 17.53
C GLU A 266 -11.54 -10.18 17.59
N LEU A 267 -11.25 -9.26 16.67
CA LEU A 267 -10.01 -8.48 16.71
C LEU A 267 -10.04 -7.49 17.88
N LEU A 268 -11.16 -6.81 18.11
CA LEU A 268 -11.32 -5.89 19.25
C LEU A 268 -11.16 -6.62 20.59
N GLU A 269 -11.75 -7.81 20.72
CA GLU A 269 -11.57 -8.67 21.91
C GLU A 269 -10.10 -9.08 22.12
N LEU A 270 -9.40 -9.42 21.02
CA LEU A 270 -7.98 -9.76 21.09
C LEU A 270 -7.14 -8.57 21.55
N PHE A 271 -7.42 -7.37 21.09
CA PHE A 271 -6.77 -6.15 21.55
C PHE A 271 -7.05 -5.89 23.03
N ASN A 272 -8.32 -5.97 23.48
CA ASN A 272 -8.71 -5.79 24.88
C ASN A 272 -7.99 -6.76 25.82
N ASN A 273 -7.75 -8.02 25.39
CA ASN A 273 -7.06 -9.06 26.16
C ASN A 273 -5.53 -9.04 25.98
N ASN A 274 -4.98 -8.02 25.31
CA ASN A 274 -3.54 -7.86 25.04
C ASN A 274 -2.88 -9.14 24.50
N TRP A 275 -3.57 -9.88 23.63
CA TRP A 275 -3.07 -11.04 22.89
C TRP A 275 -2.57 -12.19 23.76
N GLN A 276 -3.09 -12.34 24.99
CA GLN A 276 -2.59 -13.32 25.95
C GLN A 276 -2.86 -14.77 25.52
N ASP A 277 -4.00 -15.02 24.88
CA ASP A 277 -4.48 -16.35 24.53
C ASP A 277 -4.49 -16.62 23.01
N LEU A 278 -3.45 -16.19 22.29
CA LEU A 278 -3.34 -16.42 20.86
C LEU A 278 -3.05 -17.91 20.54
N THR A 279 -4.10 -18.73 20.53
CA THR A 279 -4.06 -20.11 20.06
C THR A 279 -4.20 -20.18 18.53
N GLU A 280 -4.00 -21.37 17.95
CA GLU A 280 -4.24 -21.58 16.52
C GLU A 280 -5.71 -21.34 16.13
N GLU A 281 -6.63 -21.73 16.99
CA GLU A 281 -8.07 -21.54 16.78
C GLU A 281 -8.45 -20.06 16.78
N VAL A 282 -7.96 -19.30 17.77
CA VAL A 282 -8.14 -17.85 17.87
C VAL A 282 -7.53 -17.17 16.64
N PHE A 283 -6.30 -17.52 16.26
CA PHE A 283 -5.67 -16.97 15.05
C PHE A 283 -6.50 -17.22 13.78
N ARG A 284 -7.00 -18.43 13.60
CA ARG A 284 -7.81 -18.78 12.43
C ARG A 284 -9.15 -18.04 12.41
N SER A 285 -9.77 -17.84 13.56
CA SER A 285 -11.04 -17.11 13.69
C SER A 285 -10.84 -15.61 13.42
N VAL A 286 -9.97 -14.96 14.18
CA VAL A 286 -9.73 -13.52 14.15
C VAL A 286 -9.22 -13.06 12.78
N PHE A 287 -8.23 -13.77 12.23
CA PHE A 287 -7.56 -13.35 10.99
C PHE A 287 -8.07 -14.06 9.72
N LYS A 288 -9.26 -14.67 9.78
CA LYS A 288 -9.92 -15.20 8.58
C LYS A 288 -10.23 -14.04 7.62
N GLY A 289 -9.64 -14.13 6.41
CA GLY A 289 -9.81 -13.07 5.39
C GLY A 289 -9.08 -11.76 5.70
N SER A 290 -8.13 -11.75 6.63
CA SER A 290 -7.30 -10.60 6.96
C SER A 290 -5.91 -10.72 6.31
N ALA A 291 -5.28 -9.58 6.00
CA ALA A 291 -3.91 -9.50 5.51
C ALA A 291 -2.89 -10.11 6.51
N VAL A 292 -3.19 -10.10 7.81
CA VAL A 292 -2.35 -10.67 8.87
C VAL A 292 -2.08 -12.17 8.66
N LYS A 293 -2.98 -12.88 7.98
CA LYS A 293 -2.82 -14.30 7.66
C LYS A 293 -1.52 -14.61 6.89
N ARG A 294 -0.95 -13.62 6.17
CA ARG A 294 0.30 -13.76 5.40
C ARG A 294 1.48 -14.16 6.29
N THR A 295 1.56 -13.64 7.52
CA THR A 295 2.67 -13.96 8.43
C THR A 295 2.53 -15.32 9.11
N LYS A 296 1.38 -15.98 9.01
CA LYS A 296 1.03 -17.20 9.71
C LYS A 296 1.11 -17.06 11.25
N LEU A 297 0.59 -18.03 11.98
CA LEU A 297 0.62 -18.02 13.45
C LEU A 297 2.04 -17.96 14.01
N GLU A 298 2.95 -18.75 13.44
CA GLU A 298 4.34 -18.82 13.93
C GLU A 298 5.08 -17.48 13.78
N GLY A 299 4.89 -16.81 12.62
CA GLY A 299 5.46 -15.49 12.40
C GLY A 299 4.86 -14.45 13.35
N LEU A 300 3.53 -14.48 13.57
CA LEU A 300 2.89 -13.56 14.50
C LEU A 300 3.35 -13.79 15.95
N LYS A 301 3.47 -15.05 16.41
CA LYS A 301 4.04 -15.39 17.74
C LYS A 301 5.49 -14.92 17.88
N ARG A 302 6.31 -15.11 16.84
CA ARG A 302 7.69 -14.58 16.79
C ARG A 302 7.70 -13.06 16.99
N ASN A 303 6.84 -12.34 16.27
CA ASN A 303 6.72 -10.88 16.34
C ASN A 303 6.27 -10.42 17.73
N ILE A 304 5.27 -11.08 18.33
CA ILE A 304 4.80 -10.80 19.69
C ILE A 304 5.93 -10.98 20.71
N LYS A 305 6.70 -12.07 20.59
CA LYS A 305 7.85 -12.31 21.48
C LYS A 305 8.91 -11.22 21.35
N MET A 306 9.15 -10.71 20.14
CA MET A 306 10.12 -9.65 19.91
C MET A 306 9.60 -8.28 20.41
N ALA A 307 8.33 -7.98 20.20
CA ALA A 307 7.72 -6.71 20.61
C ALA A 307 7.64 -6.54 22.14
N LYS A 308 7.48 -7.64 22.89
CA LYS A 308 7.40 -7.64 24.37
C LYS A 308 8.75 -7.62 25.09
N LYS A 309 9.85 -7.68 24.38
CA LYS A 309 11.21 -7.62 24.93
C LYS A 309 11.77 -6.19 24.90
#